data_dfdf9522d6d9d69159dbd27bd26b95ec
#
_entry.id   dfdf9522d6d9d69159dbd27bd26b95ec
#
_cell.length_a   1.000
_cell.length_b   1.000
_cell.length_c   1.000
_cell.angle_alpha   90.00
_cell.angle_beta   90.00
_cell.angle_gamma   90.00
#
_symmetry.space_group_name_H-M   'P 1'
#
loop_
_entity.id
_entity.type
_entity.pdbx_description
1 polymer ?
#
loop_
_entity_poly.entity_id
_entity_poly.type
_entity_poly.pdbx_seq_one_letter_code
_entity_poly.pdbx_strand_id
1 'polypeptide(L)'
;MNSIVKPKNLLLALVVTAMGLGAWQSASAAVAQDTLMIGKPADPQTLDPAVTIDNNDWTVTYPAYQRLVTYKVENGKGSTEVQGELASTWTTSADGLTWEFKLKPGNKFDDGSEVNAEAVKFSFDRVMKLKQGPSGAFPEDMTVSVVDPMTVRFVLTAPYAPFLSTLAHNGAAIVNPAAARHAEGAEAYLSTHTAGSGAFKLTNWQKGQTLTMEQNSYYAGPKPTLQKVVIKIIGEASVRRLQLEHGDLDIVEDMPEDQLAALSKKSGVVIGDFPSLRVTLLYLNTQKGPMSNPDARRAVIESLDYNGIITGILGGKAKPLNGPIPQGMWAYDEKLEPMKQDLAKAKADLAKVSPKLSNLSFMYSDKDPNWEPIGLTLQAGLQSLGVNLKMEKLANASMRERLGKGDFDVAIGSWSPDFADPYMFMNFFFDSRLKGLAGNRSMYENPAVDKLIRESATTLDMGKRVELYQQAQKIVLADSVYAYLYQKAYTVPMSDKVKGYVFNPMLEQVFNVGTITK
;
A
#
# COMPACT_ATOMS: atom_id res chain seq x y z
N MET A 1 -83.10 -19.48 -56.31
CA MET A 1 -82.73 -20.05 -57.65
C MET A 1 -81.26 -20.41 -57.59
N ASN A 2 -81.06 -21.70 -57.81
CA ASN A 2 -79.81 -22.45 -57.80
C ASN A 2 -78.68 -21.89 -58.67
N SER A 3 -77.43 -22.04 -58.26
CA SER A 3 -76.42 -22.70 -59.09
C SER A 3 -75.21 -23.08 -58.28
N ILE A 4 -74.94 -24.37 -58.32
CA ILE A 4 -73.81 -25.12 -57.80
C ILE A 4 -72.63 -24.86 -58.71
N VAL A 5 -71.47 -24.58 -58.13
CA VAL A 5 -70.17 -24.72 -58.81
C VAL A 5 -69.21 -25.53 -57.91
N LYS A 6 -68.69 -26.62 -58.49
CA LYS A 6 -67.80 -27.61 -57.90
C LYS A 6 -66.35 -27.09 -57.61
N PRO A 7 -65.63 -27.65 -56.66
CA PRO A 7 -64.29 -27.23 -56.35
C PRO A 7 -63.24 -27.82 -57.31
N LYS A 8 -62.27 -27.00 -57.73
CA LYS A 8 -61.06 -27.45 -58.40
C LYS A 8 -59.93 -27.70 -57.32
N ASN A 9 -59.41 -28.86 -57.44
CA ASN A 9 -58.24 -29.28 -56.68
C ASN A 9 -57.04 -28.34 -56.88
N LEU A 10 -56.49 -27.82 -55.80
CA LEU A 10 -55.15 -27.18 -55.78
C LEU A 10 -54.25 -27.97 -54.83
N LEU A 11 -53.28 -28.64 -55.43
CA LEU A 11 -52.19 -29.26 -54.69
C LEU A 11 -51.40 -28.16 -53.96
N LEU A 12 -51.36 -28.21 -52.62
CA LEU A 12 -50.50 -27.35 -51.80
C LEU A 12 -49.18 -28.09 -51.58
N ALA A 13 -48.10 -27.61 -52.20
CA ALA A 13 -46.74 -28.08 -51.92
C ALA A 13 -46.29 -27.54 -50.56
N LEU A 14 -46.07 -28.44 -49.61
CA LEU A 14 -45.47 -28.12 -48.32
C LEU A 14 -43.99 -27.83 -48.55
N VAL A 15 -43.59 -26.57 -48.51
CA VAL A 15 -42.19 -26.17 -48.37
C VAL A 15 -41.84 -26.20 -46.86
N VAL A 16 -41.15 -27.22 -46.42
CA VAL A 16 -40.55 -27.32 -45.07
C VAL A 16 -39.35 -26.39 -45.04
N THR A 17 -39.53 -25.21 -44.51
CA THR A 17 -38.43 -24.29 -44.19
C THR A 17 -37.76 -24.81 -42.88
N ALA A 18 -36.64 -25.49 -43.00
CA ALA A 18 -35.79 -25.82 -41.90
C ALA A 18 -35.18 -24.50 -41.35
N MET A 19 -35.78 -23.96 -40.29
CA MET A 19 -35.11 -22.92 -39.47
C MET A 19 -33.93 -23.59 -38.78
N GLY A 20 -32.73 -23.33 -39.30
CA GLY A 20 -31.48 -23.64 -38.62
C GLY A 20 -31.44 -22.85 -37.34
N LEU A 21 -31.51 -23.55 -36.19
CA LEU A 21 -31.09 -23.04 -34.89
C LEU A 21 -29.58 -22.79 -35.01
N GLY A 22 -29.22 -21.58 -35.41
CA GLY A 22 -27.88 -21.07 -35.25
C GLY A 22 -27.55 -21.04 -33.76
N ALA A 23 -26.81 -22.02 -33.27
CA ALA A 23 -26.18 -21.95 -31.98
C ALA A 23 -25.28 -20.71 -31.97
N TRP A 24 -25.71 -19.69 -31.28
CA TRP A 24 -24.84 -18.59 -30.88
C TRP A 24 -23.83 -19.19 -29.89
N GLN A 25 -22.76 -19.79 -30.41
CA GLN A 25 -21.55 -19.98 -29.66
C GLN A 25 -21.03 -18.57 -29.39
N SER A 26 -21.25 -18.09 -28.17
CA SER A 26 -20.48 -16.99 -27.61
C SER A 26 -19.04 -17.48 -27.62
N ALA A 27 -18.31 -17.16 -28.69
CA ALA A 27 -16.87 -17.33 -28.69
C ALA A 27 -16.34 -16.38 -27.60
N SER A 28 -16.11 -16.93 -26.42
CA SER A 28 -15.23 -16.31 -25.44
C SER A 28 -13.91 -16.14 -26.19
N ALA A 29 -13.61 -14.93 -26.63
CA ALA A 29 -12.33 -14.64 -27.24
C ALA A 29 -11.27 -14.99 -26.19
N ALA A 30 -10.52 -16.05 -26.42
CA ALA A 30 -9.43 -16.41 -25.53
C ALA A 30 -8.54 -15.18 -25.35
N VAL A 31 -8.36 -14.74 -24.12
CA VAL A 31 -7.50 -13.58 -23.80
C VAL A 31 -6.12 -13.89 -24.36
N ALA A 32 -5.58 -12.96 -25.16
CA ALA A 32 -4.30 -13.16 -25.80
C ALA A 32 -3.21 -13.43 -24.74
N GLN A 33 -2.29 -14.35 -25.01
CA GLN A 33 -1.24 -14.74 -24.06
C GLN A 33 -0.27 -13.60 -23.70
N ASP A 34 -0.27 -12.52 -24.48
CA ASP A 34 0.54 -11.32 -24.26
C ASP A 34 -0.20 -10.21 -23.49
N THR A 35 -1.44 -10.48 -23.04
CA THR A 35 -2.28 -9.51 -22.33
C THR A 35 -2.59 -10.01 -20.91
N LEU A 36 -2.23 -9.22 -19.90
CA LEU A 36 -2.58 -9.46 -18.50
C LEU A 36 -3.89 -8.77 -18.14
N MET A 37 -4.83 -9.51 -17.56
CA MET A 37 -6.13 -9.04 -17.13
C MET A 37 -6.18 -8.94 -15.61
N ILE A 38 -6.32 -7.73 -15.05
CA ILE A 38 -6.36 -7.49 -13.60
C ILE A 38 -7.76 -7.00 -13.21
N GLY A 39 -8.36 -7.57 -12.17
CA GLY A 39 -9.61 -7.11 -11.59
C GLY A 39 -9.37 -6.31 -10.30
N LYS A 40 -9.82 -5.04 -10.27
CA LYS A 40 -9.70 -4.15 -9.10
C LYS A 40 -11.07 -3.62 -8.69
N PRO A 41 -11.27 -3.26 -7.39
CA PRO A 41 -12.56 -2.78 -6.89
C PRO A 41 -12.88 -1.33 -7.30
N ALA A 42 -11.86 -0.49 -7.54
CA ALA A 42 -12.04 0.94 -7.76
C ALA A 42 -11.02 1.50 -8.76
N ASP A 43 -11.40 2.62 -9.40
CA ASP A 43 -10.50 3.43 -10.22
C ASP A 43 -9.39 4.08 -9.40
N PRO A 44 -8.24 4.38 -10.02
CA PRO A 44 -7.32 5.39 -9.52
C PRO A 44 -8.01 6.75 -9.32
N GLN A 45 -7.59 7.49 -8.32
CA GLN A 45 -8.06 8.85 -8.09
C GLN A 45 -7.34 9.85 -9.00
N THR A 46 -6.04 9.68 -9.17
CA THR A 46 -5.18 10.48 -10.03
C THR A 46 -3.97 9.66 -10.50
N LEU A 47 -3.45 10.00 -11.67
CA LEU A 47 -2.22 9.38 -12.21
C LEU A 47 -1.01 10.30 -12.08
N ASP A 48 -1.18 11.43 -11.39
CA ASP A 48 -0.08 12.36 -11.11
C ASP A 48 0.78 11.86 -9.95
N PRO A 49 2.03 11.45 -10.19
CA PRO A 49 2.89 10.93 -9.13
C PRO A 49 3.28 11.99 -8.08
N ALA A 50 3.13 13.28 -8.38
CA ALA A 50 3.38 14.36 -7.43
C ALA A 50 2.18 14.62 -6.50
N VAL A 51 1.05 13.95 -6.71
CA VAL A 51 -0.21 14.16 -5.98
C VAL A 51 -0.65 12.89 -5.26
N THR A 52 -0.56 11.72 -5.92
CA THR A 52 -1.09 10.48 -5.38
C THR A 52 -0.27 9.92 -4.21
N ILE A 53 -0.99 9.47 -3.17
CA ILE A 53 -0.45 8.68 -2.05
C ILE A 53 -1.15 7.32 -1.94
N ASP A 54 -1.97 6.96 -2.93
CA ASP A 54 -2.78 5.74 -2.89
C ASP A 54 -2.11 4.61 -3.68
N ASN A 55 -1.90 3.46 -3.04
CA ASN A 55 -1.34 2.29 -3.69
C ASN A 55 -2.19 1.81 -4.87
N ASN A 56 -3.50 2.10 -4.87
CA ASN A 56 -4.37 1.80 -6.01
C ASN A 56 -3.95 2.57 -7.27
N ASP A 57 -3.59 3.85 -7.13
CA ASP A 57 -3.09 4.68 -8.22
C ASP A 57 -1.71 4.19 -8.70
N TRP A 58 -0.88 3.72 -7.75
CA TRP A 58 0.48 3.22 -8.02
C TRP A 58 0.49 1.97 -8.91
N THR A 59 -0.60 1.22 -8.96
CA THR A 59 -0.75 0.11 -9.92
C THR A 59 -0.53 0.56 -11.36
N VAL A 60 -0.90 1.80 -11.69
CA VAL A 60 -0.72 2.40 -13.02
C VAL A 60 0.56 3.24 -13.09
N THR A 61 0.81 4.07 -12.08
CA THR A 61 1.91 5.04 -12.13
C THR A 61 3.27 4.35 -11.97
N TYR A 62 3.38 3.32 -11.12
CA TYR A 62 4.68 2.69 -10.88
C TYR A 62 5.29 2.02 -12.12
N PRO A 63 4.55 1.24 -12.93
CA PRO A 63 5.07 0.71 -14.20
C PRO A 63 5.19 1.75 -15.32
N ALA A 64 4.53 2.93 -15.22
CA ALA A 64 4.60 3.97 -16.23
C ALA A 64 5.79 4.93 -16.05
N TYR A 65 6.32 5.04 -14.85
CA TYR A 65 7.42 5.96 -14.53
C TYR A 65 8.62 5.20 -13.98
N GLN A 66 9.82 5.74 -14.21
CA GLN A 66 11.03 5.35 -13.53
C GLN A 66 11.43 6.41 -12.49
N ARG A 67 12.28 6.04 -11.55
CA ARG A 67 12.85 6.86 -10.47
C ARG A 67 14.36 6.80 -10.54
N LEU A 68 15.07 7.61 -9.77
CA LEU A 68 16.53 7.50 -9.67
C LEU A 68 16.95 6.13 -9.17
N VAL A 69 16.26 5.63 -8.15
CA VAL A 69 16.47 4.29 -7.58
C VAL A 69 15.13 3.55 -7.47
N THR A 70 15.17 2.23 -7.43
CA THR A 70 14.01 1.35 -7.24
C THR A 70 14.34 0.29 -6.20
N TYR A 71 13.35 -0.46 -5.74
CA TYR A 71 13.57 -1.55 -4.82
C TYR A 71 14.19 -2.76 -5.52
N LYS A 72 15.15 -3.38 -4.83
CA LYS A 72 15.90 -4.53 -5.32
C LYS A 72 15.03 -5.77 -5.40
N VAL A 73 15.21 -6.53 -6.46
CA VAL A 73 14.61 -7.86 -6.63
C VAL A 73 15.75 -8.88 -6.75
N GLU A 74 15.79 -9.83 -5.83
CA GLU A 74 16.77 -10.92 -5.83
C GLU A 74 16.09 -12.27 -5.72
N ASN A 75 16.47 -13.21 -6.57
CA ASN A 75 15.93 -14.58 -6.57
C ASN A 75 14.39 -14.63 -6.64
N GLY A 76 13.78 -13.72 -7.39
CA GLY A 76 12.33 -13.62 -7.53
C GLY A 76 11.60 -13.06 -6.31
N LYS A 77 12.31 -12.40 -5.40
CA LYS A 77 11.75 -11.75 -4.21
C LYS A 77 12.12 -10.28 -4.17
N GLY A 78 11.14 -9.43 -3.95
CA GLY A 78 11.36 -8.03 -3.68
C GLY A 78 11.86 -7.81 -2.24
N SER A 79 12.67 -6.78 -2.06
CA SER A 79 13.24 -6.41 -0.76
C SER A 79 13.00 -4.94 -0.44
N THR A 80 13.40 -4.51 0.76
CA THR A 80 13.41 -3.12 1.19
C THR A 80 14.69 -2.38 0.79
N GLU A 81 15.69 -3.08 0.24
CA GLU A 81 16.91 -2.47 -0.26
C GLU A 81 16.66 -1.76 -1.59
N VAL A 82 17.40 -0.69 -1.84
CA VAL A 82 17.33 0.07 -3.09
C VAL A 82 18.50 -0.23 -4.00
N GLN A 83 18.23 -0.15 -5.31
CA GLN A 83 19.22 -0.24 -6.37
C GLN A 83 19.00 0.87 -7.40
N GLY A 84 20.02 1.17 -8.22
CA GLY A 84 19.90 2.18 -9.28
C GLY A 84 18.91 1.79 -10.36
N GLU A 85 17.91 2.66 -10.63
CA GLU A 85 16.98 2.55 -11.76
C GLU A 85 17.44 3.47 -12.90
N LEU A 86 17.14 4.77 -12.89
CA LEU A 86 17.71 5.76 -13.80
C LEU A 86 19.13 6.16 -13.41
N ALA A 87 19.46 6.14 -12.12
CA ALA A 87 20.81 6.38 -11.65
C ALA A 87 21.71 5.16 -11.86
N SER A 88 22.92 5.38 -12.38
CA SER A 88 23.99 4.37 -12.48
C SER A 88 24.78 4.30 -11.17
N THR A 89 25.08 5.46 -10.59
CA THR A 89 25.84 5.62 -9.34
C THR A 89 25.38 6.87 -8.63
N TRP A 90 25.68 6.93 -7.32
CA TRP A 90 25.50 8.14 -6.52
C TRP A 90 26.58 8.25 -5.45
N THR A 91 26.80 9.48 -5.00
CA THR A 91 27.70 9.81 -3.90
C THR A 91 27.02 10.76 -2.94
N THR A 92 27.43 10.73 -1.67
CA THR A 92 27.02 11.71 -0.68
C THR A 92 28.23 12.35 -0.03
N SER A 93 28.13 13.63 0.34
CA SER A 93 29.14 14.33 1.10
C SER A 93 29.24 13.77 2.53
N ALA A 94 30.39 13.97 3.18
CA ALA A 94 30.63 13.45 4.52
C ALA A 94 29.66 13.98 5.59
N ASP A 95 29.11 15.18 5.37
CA ASP A 95 28.09 15.80 6.22
C ASP A 95 26.66 15.34 5.90
N GLY A 96 26.49 14.52 4.84
CA GLY A 96 25.18 14.01 4.42
C GLY A 96 24.26 15.03 3.76
N LEU A 97 24.76 16.24 3.45
CA LEU A 97 23.94 17.32 2.92
C LEU A 97 23.85 17.34 1.38
N THR A 98 24.91 16.88 0.70
CA THR A 98 24.96 16.90 -0.77
C THR A 98 24.93 15.49 -1.32
N TRP A 99 23.99 15.25 -2.24
CA TRP A 99 23.85 13.98 -2.95
C TRP A 99 23.95 14.21 -4.44
N GLU A 100 24.84 13.50 -5.13
CA GLU A 100 24.96 13.55 -6.58
C GLU A 100 24.63 12.20 -7.21
N PHE A 101 23.79 12.24 -8.26
CA PHE A 101 23.36 11.06 -9.00
C PHE A 101 23.78 11.19 -10.45
N LYS A 102 24.48 10.18 -10.98
CA LYS A 102 24.78 10.05 -12.39
C LYS A 102 23.73 9.19 -13.07
N LEU A 103 23.11 9.69 -14.14
CA LEU A 103 22.08 8.98 -14.88
C LEU A 103 22.70 7.95 -15.83
N LYS A 104 21.95 6.87 -16.11
CA LYS A 104 22.27 5.91 -17.17
C LYS A 104 21.93 6.53 -18.52
N PRO A 105 22.82 6.51 -19.51
CA PRO A 105 22.51 7.05 -20.83
C PRO A 105 21.48 6.18 -21.58
N GLY A 106 20.78 6.79 -22.55
CA GLY A 106 19.88 6.07 -23.46
C GLY A 106 18.47 5.81 -22.92
N ASN A 107 18.14 6.23 -21.70
CA ASN A 107 16.76 6.20 -21.21
C ASN A 107 15.93 7.28 -21.91
N LYS A 108 14.71 6.90 -22.31
CA LYS A 108 13.79 7.78 -23.03
C LYS A 108 12.41 7.75 -22.43
N PHE A 109 11.72 8.87 -22.50
CA PHE A 109 10.28 8.94 -22.22
C PHE A 109 9.47 8.24 -23.29
N ASP A 110 8.19 8.07 -23.04
CA ASP A 110 7.23 7.39 -23.93
C ASP A 110 6.91 8.13 -25.23
N ASP A 111 7.37 9.38 -25.35
CA ASP A 111 7.37 10.18 -26.60
C ASP A 111 8.70 10.11 -27.37
N GLY A 112 9.69 9.39 -26.85
CA GLY A 112 11.01 9.22 -27.44
C GLY A 112 12.05 10.29 -27.06
N SER A 113 11.67 11.33 -26.30
CA SER A 113 12.61 12.32 -25.77
C SER A 113 13.51 11.72 -24.68
N GLU A 114 14.72 12.28 -24.50
CA GLU A 114 15.72 11.76 -23.56
C GLU A 114 15.39 12.09 -22.12
N VAL A 115 15.63 11.13 -21.20
CA VAL A 115 15.62 11.36 -19.76
C VAL A 115 16.97 11.94 -19.36
N ASN A 116 16.97 13.16 -18.83
CA ASN A 116 18.15 13.89 -18.44
C ASN A 116 17.99 14.57 -17.07
N ALA A 117 19.03 15.25 -16.59
CA ALA A 117 19.06 15.92 -15.30
C ALA A 117 18.01 17.05 -15.18
N GLU A 118 17.65 17.71 -16.28
CA GLU A 118 16.59 18.74 -16.29
C GLU A 118 15.22 18.12 -16.00
N ALA A 119 14.95 16.92 -16.52
CA ALA A 119 13.71 16.22 -16.23
C ALA A 119 13.63 15.79 -14.75
N VAL A 120 14.75 15.39 -14.14
CA VAL A 120 14.83 15.10 -12.72
C VAL A 120 14.53 16.36 -11.90
N LYS A 121 15.22 17.46 -12.22
CA LYS A 121 14.99 18.75 -11.56
C LYS A 121 13.53 19.19 -11.69
N PHE A 122 12.95 19.16 -12.88
CA PHE A 122 11.55 19.49 -13.13
C PHE A 122 10.60 18.70 -12.23
N SER A 123 10.82 17.39 -12.12
CA SER A 123 9.95 16.50 -11.35
C SER A 123 9.97 16.83 -9.86
N PHE A 124 11.15 17.01 -9.27
CA PHE A 124 11.28 17.34 -7.85
C PHE A 124 10.87 18.78 -7.53
N ASP A 125 11.22 19.77 -8.37
CA ASP A 125 10.73 21.14 -8.20
C ASP A 125 9.19 21.17 -8.19
N ARG A 126 8.56 20.34 -9.04
CA ARG A 126 7.11 20.24 -9.12
C ARG A 126 6.50 19.61 -7.85
N VAL A 127 7.03 18.49 -7.37
CA VAL A 127 6.58 17.84 -6.12
C VAL A 127 6.68 18.81 -4.95
N MET A 128 7.81 19.48 -4.79
CA MET A 128 8.04 20.43 -3.70
C MET A 128 7.17 21.68 -3.81
N LYS A 129 6.88 22.15 -5.01
CA LYS A 129 5.99 23.29 -5.26
C LYS A 129 4.54 22.99 -4.94
N LEU A 130 4.05 21.79 -5.30
CA LEU A 130 2.65 21.40 -5.08
C LEU A 130 2.34 21.18 -3.60
N LYS A 131 3.32 20.79 -2.78
CA LYS A 131 3.17 20.54 -1.33
C LYS A 131 2.00 19.60 -1.01
N GLN A 132 1.75 18.59 -1.88
CA GLN A 132 0.74 17.56 -1.67
C GLN A 132 1.36 16.31 -1.06
N GLY A 133 0.54 15.29 -0.77
CA GLY A 133 0.93 14.10 -0.02
C GLY A 133 2.34 13.56 -0.26
N PRO A 134 2.78 13.31 -1.52
CA PRO A 134 4.12 12.79 -1.80
C PRO A 134 5.27 13.68 -1.35
N SER A 135 5.08 15.00 -1.29
CA SER A 135 6.12 15.93 -0.85
C SER A 135 6.58 15.70 0.60
N GLY A 136 5.70 15.15 1.44
CA GLY A 136 6.02 14.82 2.83
C GLY A 136 7.08 13.73 3.01
N ALA A 137 7.42 12.98 1.94
CA ALA A 137 8.50 12.01 1.97
C ALA A 137 9.90 12.65 1.86
N PHE A 138 9.97 13.91 1.40
CA PHE A 138 11.22 14.60 1.11
C PHE A 138 11.49 15.73 2.10
N PRO A 139 12.77 16.09 2.37
CA PRO A 139 13.12 17.27 3.17
C PRO A 139 12.53 18.55 2.56
N GLU A 140 11.84 19.33 3.38
CA GLU A 140 11.02 20.47 2.91
C GLU A 140 11.82 21.52 2.13
N ASP A 141 13.06 21.81 2.58
CA ASP A 141 13.91 22.85 2.00
C ASP A 141 15.02 22.29 1.12
N MET A 142 14.86 21.07 0.58
CA MET A 142 15.86 20.54 -0.34
C MET A 142 15.85 21.31 -1.66
N THR A 143 17.02 21.45 -2.26
CA THR A 143 17.18 22.05 -3.59
C THR A 143 17.75 21.03 -4.58
N VAL A 144 17.32 21.13 -5.84
CA VAL A 144 17.78 20.28 -6.94
C VAL A 144 18.42 21.14 -8.01
N SER A 145 19.62 20.77 -8.43
CA SER A 145 20.37 21.48 -9.47
C SER A 145 20.95 20.53 -10.50
N VAL A 146 21.05 21.00 -11.73
CA VAL A 146 21.70 20.29 -12.82
C VAL A 146 23.19 20.62 -12.79
N VAL A 147 24.05 19.60 -12.67
CA VAL A 147 25.52 19.74 -12.75
C VAL A 147 25.96 19.67 -14.21
N ASP A 148 25.43 18.67 -14.90
CA ASP A 148 25.57 18.49 -16.36
C ASP A 148 24.32 17.71 -16.87
N PRO A 149 24.15 17.49 -18.19
CA PRO A 149 22.95 16.82 -18.71
C PRO A 149 22.65 15.45 -18.12
N MET A 150 23.66 14.75 -17.56
CA MET A 150 23.52 13.41 -16.99
C MET A 150 23.83 13.35 -15.49
N THR A 151 24.03 14.50 -14.83
CA THR A 151 24.35 14.56 -13.39
C THR A 151 23.44 15.56 -12.68
N VAL A 152 22.71 15.09 -11.68
CA VAL A 152 21.83 15.92 -10.84
C VAL A 152 22.35 15.93 -9.41
N ARG A 153 22.25 17.08 -8.76
CA ARG A 153 22.67 17.31 -7.37
C ARG A 153 21.47 17.73 -6.52
N PHE A 154 21.32 17.07 -5.38
CA PHE A 154 20.40 17.44 -4.32
C PHE A 154 21.20 18.04 -3.17
N VAL A 155 20.73 19.13 -2.60
CA VAL A 155 21.29 19.74 -1.41
C VAL A 155 20.21 19.84 -0.34
N LEU A 156 20.49 19.26 0.80
CA LEU A 156 19.61 19.23 1.97
C LEU A 156 20.07 20.31 2.98
N THR A 157 19.15 20.86 3.74
CA THR A 157 19.46 21.85 4.79
C THR A 157 19.91 21.20 6.11
N ALA A 158 19.58 19.91 6.30
CA ALA A 158 20.02 19.08 7.41
C ALA A 158 20.23 17.64 6.94
N PRO A 159 21.14 16.87 7.57
CA PRO A 159 21.31 15.46 7.23
C PRO A 159 20.00 14.71 7.39
N TYR A 160 19.65 13.90 6.41
CA TYR A 160 18.45 13.07 6.42
C TYR A 160 18.78 11.67 5.91
N ALA A 161 19.10 10.76 6.81
CA ALA A 161 19.57 9.42 6.48
C ALA A 161 18.58 8.59 5.63
N PRO A 162 17.24 8.73 5.77
CA PRO A 162 16.29 8.05 4.90
C PRO A 162 16.26 8.53 3.45
N PHE A 163 16.96 9.62 3.09
CA PHE A 163 16.85 10.29 1.78
C PHE A 163 16.93 9.34 0.59
N LEU A 164 17.91 8.42 0.58
CA LEU A 164 18.05 7.48 -0.52
C LEU A 164 16.80 6.57 -0.68
N SER A 165 16.23 6.12 0.44
CA SER A 165 15.01 5.29 0.43
C SER A 165 13.79 6.05 -0.06
N THR A 166 13.71 7.37 0.20
CA THR A 166 12.60 8.19 -0.30
C THR A 166 12.61 8.33 -1.82
N LEU A 167 13.78 8.20 -2.46
CA LEU A 167 13.90 8.28 -3.91
C LEU A 167 13.37 7.04 -4.66
N ALA A 168 13.02 5.97 -3.95
CA ALA A 168 12.28 4.81 -4.48
C ALA A 168 10.76 4.95 -4.33
N HIS A 169 10.27 5.96 -3.60
CA HIS A 169 8.85 6.25 -3.42
C HIS A 169 8.19 6.67 -4.75
N ASN A 170 6.89 6.42 -4.91
CA ASN A 170 6.18 6.79 -6.14
C ASN A 170 6.26 8.30 -6.45
N GLY A 171 6.27 9.16 -5.43
CA GLY A 171 6.44 10.61 -5.57
C GLY A 171 7.78 11.06 -6.13
N ALA A 172 8.80 10.18 -6.16
CA ALA A 172 10.10 10.41 -6.80
C ALA A 172 10.11 10.05 -8.30
N ALA A 173 8.97 9.78 -8.90
CA ALA A 173 8.84 9.45 -10.33
C ALA A 173 9.32 10.60 -11.22
N ILE A 174 10.12 10.27 -12.24
CA ILE A 174 10.63 11.26 -13.18
C ILE A 174 9.63 11.44 -14.31
N VAL A 175 9.07 12.63 -14.39
CA VAL A 175 8.01 13.04 -15.32
C VAL A 175 8.63 13.77 -16.51
N ASN A 176 8.12 13.49 -17.71
CA ASN A 176 8.51 14.22 -18.92
C ASN A 176 8.12 15.70 -18.79
N PRO A 177 9.06 16.65 -18.87
CA PRO A 177 8.74 18.09 -18.84
C PRO A 177 7.78 18.54 -19.95
N ALA A 178 7.62 17.75 -21.01
CA ALA A 178 6.64 18.00 -22.06
C ALA A 178 5.20 18.06 -21.54
N ALA A 179 4.89 17.36 -20.42
CA ALA A 179 3.58 17.42 -19.77
C ALA A 179 3.15 18.87 -19.42
N ALA A 180 4.11 19.74 -19.09
CA ALA A 180 3.84 21.14 -18.78
C ALA A 180 3.45 22.00 -20.00
N ARG A 181 3.61 21.48 -21.22
CA ARG A 181 3.25 22.17 -22.48
C ARG A 181 1.84 21.88 -22.95
N HIS A 182 1.09 20.98 -22.29
CA HIS A 182 -0.30 20.77 -22.58
C HIS A 182 -1.13 22.02 -22.23
N ALA A 183 -2.17 22.29 -23.01
CA ALA A 183 -2.97 23.50 -22.87
C ALA A 183 -3.68 23.59 -21.50
N GLU A 184 -4.02 22.44 -20.92
CA GLU A 184 -4.62 22.30 -19.58
C GLU A 184 -3.59 22.38 -18.44
N GLY A 185 -2.30 22.41 -18.75
CA GLY A 185 -1.22 22.36 -17.77
C GLY A 185 -0.87 20.96 -17.28
N ALA A 186 0.29 20.83 -16.61
CA ALA A 186 0.82 19.54 -16.17
C ALA A 186 -0.14 18.82 -15.18
N GLU A 187 -0.71 19.55 -14.23
CA GLU A 187 -1.57 18.97 -13.17
C GLU A 187 -2.83 18.34 -13.76
N ALA A 188 -3.53 19.04 -14.63
CA ALA A 188 -4.75 18.54 -15.26
C ALA A 188 -4.42 17.36 -16.20
N TYR A 189 -3.37 17.47 -17.02
CA TYR A 189 -2.93 16.41 -17.92
C TYR A 189 -2.57 15.14 -17.16
N LEU A 190 -1.65 15.24 -16.18
CA LEU A 190 -1.15 14.09 -15.42
C LEU A 190 -2.20 13.48 -14.49
N SER A 191 -3.30 14.18 -14.20
CA SER A 191 -4.40 13.58 -13.42
C SER A 191 -5.03 12.38 -14.10
N THR A 192 -4.95 12.30 -15.44
CA THR A 192 -5.60 11.25 -16.26
C THR A 192 -4.69 10.60 -17.30
N HIS A 193 -3.46 11.08 -17.46
CA HIS A 193 -2.48 10.57 -18.43
C HIS A 193 -1.15 10.27 -17.74
N THR A 194 -0.36 9.43 -18.37
CA THR A 194 1.04 9.19 -17.97
C THR A 194 2.00 9.88 -18.94
N ALA A 195 3.16 10.32 -18.45
CA ALA A 195 4.23 10.93 -19.22
C ALA A 195 5.58 10.49 -18.63
N GLY A 196 5.88 9.20 -18.70
CA GLY A 196 7.03 8.60 -18.04
C GLY A 196 7.94 7.82 -18.98
N SER A 197 8.95 7.21 -18.39
CA SER A 197 9.94 6.39 -19.09
C SER A 197 9.86 4.91 -18.67
N GLY A 198 8.78 4.49 -17.99
CA GLY A 198 8.61 3.14 -17.51
C GLY A 198 8.34 2.10 -18.60
N ALA A 199 8.23 0.84 -18.21
CA ALA A 199 8.06 -0.28 -19.12
C ALA A 199 6.71 -0.29 -19.85
N PHE A 200 5.70 0.35 -19.28
CA PHE A 200 4.35 0.49 -19.85
C PHE A 200 3.93 1.95 -19.82
N LYS A 201 3.01 2.31 -20.72
CA LYS A 201 2.33 3.61 -20.75
C LYS A 201 0.82 3.42 -20.79
N LEU A 202 0.07 4.30 -20.14
CA LEU A 202 -1.38 4.31 -20.25
C LEU A 202 -1.79 4.78 -21.65
N THR A 203 -2.63 4.02 -22.34
CA THR A 203 -3.15 4.36 -23.66
C THR A 203 -4.65 4.63 -23.65
N ASN A 204 -5.37 4.14 -22.64
CA ASN A 204 -6.80 4.40 -22.51
C ASN A 204 -7.27 4.27 -21.06
N TRP A 205 -8.13 5.18 -20.63
CA TRP A 205 -8.84 5.10 -19.36
C TRP A 205 -10.33 5.42 -19.55
N GLN A 206 -11.16 4.40 -19.43
CA GLN A 206 -12.60 4.51 -19.35
C GLN A 206 -13.02 4.43 -17.89
N LYS A 207 -13.26 5.59 -17.26
CA LYS A 207 -13.55 5.68 -15.81
C LYS A 207 -14.72 4.77 -15.41
N GLY A 208 -14.55 4.04 -14.32
CA GLY A 208 -15.51 3.05 -13.83
C GLY A 208 -15.54 1.74 -14.61
N GLN A 209 -14.71 1.58 -15.63
CA GLN A 209 -14.73 0.39 -16.49
C GLN A 209 -13.35 -0.23 -16.66
N THR A 210 -12.45 0.43 -17.39
CA THR A 210 -11.15 -0.17 -17.74
C THR A 210 -10.05 0.87 -17.86
N LEU A 211 -8.83 0.45 -17.50
CA LEU A 211 -7.59 1.11 -17.88
C LEU A 211 -6.79 0.14 -18.76
N THR A 212 -6.19 0.67 -19.82
CA THR A 212 -5.33 -0.10 -20.72
C THR A 212 -3.95 0.52 -20.74
N MET A 213 -2.95 -0.30 -20.43
CA MET A 213 -1.55 0.05 -20.56
C MET A 213 -0.92 -0.79 -21.66
N GLU A 214 -0.07 -0.18 -22.47
CA GLU A 214 0.68 -0.86 -23.52
C GLU A 214 2.18 -0.75 -23.28
N GLN A 215 2.94 -1.68 -23.81
CA GLN A 215 4.39 -1.69 -23.70
C GLN A 215 4.96 -0.38 -24.25
N ASN A 216 5.85 0.26 -23.50
CA ASN A 216 6.58 1.43 -23.97
C ASN A 216 7.74 0.97 -24.88
N SER A 217 7.65 1.29 -26.17
CA SER A 217 8.67 0.92 -27.17
C SER A 217 10.04 1.58 -26.95
N TYR A 218 10.08 2.67 -26.18
CA TYR A 218 11.31 3.39 -25.85
C TYR A 218 11.94 2.97 -24.53
N TYR A 219 11.32 2.05 -23.79
CA TYR A 219 11.85 1.56 -22.51
C TYR A 219 13.23 0.91 -22.70
N ALA A 220 14.23 1.44 -22.01
CA ALA A 220 15.62 0.98 -22.13
C ALA A 220 15.97 -0.24 -21.26
N GLY A 221 15.08 -0.63 -20.34
CA GLY A 221 15.28 -1.80 -19.47
C GLY A 221 14.96 -3.13 -20.17
N PRO A 222 14.96 -4.25 -19.41
CA PRO A 222 14.57 -5.55 -19.93
C PRO A 222 13.16 -5.51 -20.52
N LYS A 223 13.04 -5.94 -21.78
CA LYS A 223 11.79 -5.86 -22.52
C LYS A 223 10.74 -6.79 -21.88
N PRO A 224 9.55 -6.27 -21.45
CA PRO A 224 8.48 -7.11 -20.95
C PRO A 224 8.01 -8.14 -21.99
N THR A 225 7.58 -9.30 -21.55
CA THR A 225 6.93 -10.29 -22.42
C THR A 225 5.51 -9.90 -22.76
N LEU A 226 4.82 -9.27 -21.79
CA LEU A 226 3.46 -8.76 -21.98
C LEU A 226 3.48 -7.53 -22.90
N GLN A 227 2.59 -7.50 -23.88
CA GLN A 227 2.36 -6.34 -24.74
C GLN A 227 1.35 -5.37 -24.13
N LYS A 228 0.42 -5.90 -23.32
CA LYS A 228 -0.72 -5.15 -22.82
C LYS A 228 -1.09 -5.58 -21.38
N VAL A 229 -1.49 -4.61 -20.58
CA VAL A 229 -2.13 -4.82 -19.28
C VAL A 229 -3.49 -4.12 -19.30
N VAL A 230 -4.54 -4.86 -18.97
CA VAL A 230 -5.91 -4.33 -18.87
C VAL A 230 -6.36 -4.48 -17.42
N ILE A 231 -6.67 -3.35 -16.79
CA ILE A 231 -7.24 -3.31 -15.45
C ILE A 231 -8.75 -3.10 -15.60
N LYS A 232 -9.56 -4.06 -15.17
CA LYS A 232 -11.02 -3.96 -15.13
C LYS A 232 -11.47 -3.49 -13.75
N ILE A 233 -12.32 -2.47 -13.72
CA ILE A 233 -12.90 -1.95 -12.49
C ILE A 233 -14.21 -2.71 -12.22
N ILE A 234 -14.20 -3.52 -11.17
CA ILE A 234 -15.31 -4.41 -10.81
C ILE A 234 -15.49 -4.32 -9.30
N GLY A 235 -16.46 -3.54 -8.83
CA GLY A 235 -16.71 -3.29 -7.39
C GLY A 235 -17.05 -4.56 -6.61
N GLU A 236 -17.87 -5.46 -7.19
CA GLU A 236 -18.35 -6.66 -6.52
C GLU A 236 -17.30 -7.78 -6.48
N ALA A 237 -16.85 -8.17 -5.28
CA ALA A 237 -15.82 -9.20 -5.09
C ALA A 237 -16.24 -10.57 -5.65
N SER A 238 -17.52 -10.94 -5.53
CA SER A 238 -18.07 -12.17 -6.10
C SER A 238 -17.96 -12.22 -7.63
N VAL A 239 -18.10 -11.07 -8.29
CA VAL A 239 -17.96 -10.97 -9.75
C VAL A 239 -16.48 -11.10 -10.14
N ARG A 240 -15.55 -10.43 -9.40
CA ARG A 240 -14.10 -10.61 -9.62
C ARG A 240 -13.71 -12.07 -9.44
N ARG A 241 -14.22 -12.75 -8.40
CA ARG A 241 -13.99 -14.19 -8.18
C ARG A 241 -14.42 -15.02 -9.38
N LEU A 242 -15.66 -14.86 -9.83
CA LEU A 242 -16.20 -15.65 -10.95
C LEU A 242 -15.41 -15.43 -12.24
N GLN A 243 -15.00 -14.19 -12.53
CA GLN A 243 -14.19 -13.91 -13.72
C GLN A 243 -12.78 -14.52 -13.63
N LEU A 244 -12.16 -14.58 -12.44
CA LEU A 244 -10.90 -15.31 -12.24
C LEU A 244 -11.10 -16.82 -12.46
N GLU A 245 -12.18 -17.39 -11.91
CA GLU A 245 -12.51 -18.82 -12.05
C GLU A 245 -12.75 -19.23 -13.52
N HIS A 246 -13.30 -18.31 -14.34
CA HIS A 246 -13.56 -18.56 -15.77
C HIS A 246 -12.36 -18.21 -16.67
N GLY A 247 -11.32 -17.55 -16.13
CA GLY A 247 -10.15 -17.14 -16.89
C GLY A 247 -10.31 -15.83 -17.66
N ASP A 248 -11.34 -15.02 -17.33
CA ASP A 248 -11.55 -13.67 -17.86
C ASP A 248 -10.67 -12.62 -17.15
N LEU A 249 -10.13 -12.99 -16.00
CA LEU A 249 -9.12 -12.27 -15.22
C LEU A 249 -7.96 -13.20 -14.90
N ASP A 250 -6.77 -12.62 -14.82
CA ASP A 250 -5.54 -13.32 -14.45
C ASP A 250 -5.16 -13.08 -12.98
N ILE A 251 -5.44 -11.88 -12.46
CA ILE A 251 -5.17 -11.47 -11.07
C ILE A 251 -6.38 -10.70 -10.55
N VAL A 252 -6.72 -10.90 -9.28
CA VAL A 252 -7.77 -10.09 -8.61
C VAL A 252 -7.27 -9.60 -7.25
N GLU A 253 -7.70 -8.39 -6.88
CA GLU A 253 -7.34 -7.75 -5.62
C GLU A 253 -8.52 -7.60 -4.66
N ASP A 254 -8.21 -7.28 -3.39
CA ASP A 254 -9.16 -6.97 -2.32
C ASP A 254 -10.29 -8.01 -2.23
N MET A 255 -9.90 -9.27 -2.06
CA MET A 255 -10.83 -10.37 -1.93
C MET A 255 -11.13 -10.64 -0.45
N PRO A 256 -12.41 -10.59 -0.04
CA PRO A 256 -12.84 -11.00 1.30
C PRO A 256 -12.50 -12.46 1.60
N GLU A 257 -12.35 -12.80 2.88
CA GLU A 257 -11.93 -14.14 3.32
C GLU A 257 -12.85 -15.27 2.83
N ASP A 258 -14.15 -15.05 2.77
CA ASP A 258 -15.13 -16.01 2.24
C ASP A 258 -14.90 -16.29 0.74
N GLN A 259 -14.56 -15.25 -0.03
CA GLN A 259 -14.23 -15.36 -1.44
C GLN A 259 -12.86 -16.04 -1.65
N LEU A 260 -11.87 -15.73 -0.81
CA LEU A 260 -10.56 -16.42 -0.80
C LEU A 260 -10.72 -17.91 -0.49
N ALA A 261 -11.55 -18.25 0.51
CA ALA A 261 -11.85 -19.64 0.86
C ALA A 261 -12.55 -20.40 -0.28
N ALA A 262 -13.36 -19.73 -1.09
CA ALA A 262 -13.97 -20.31 -2.28
C ALA A 262 -12.91 -20.54 -3.38
N LEU A 263 -12.06 -19.54 -3.67
CA LEU A 263 -11.02 -19.60 -4.68
C LEU A 263 -9.95 -20.66 -4.37
N SER A 264 -9.58 -20.86 -3.11
CA SER A 264 -8.56 -21.83 -2.70
C SER A 264 -8.90 -23.28 -3.08
N LYS A 265 -10.17 -23.56 -3.36
CA LYS A 265 -10.68 -24.90 -3.76
C LYS A 265 -10.77 -25.07 -5.28
N LYS A 266 -10.43 -24.05 -6.07
CA LYS A 266 -10.57 -24.06 -7.52
C LYS A 266 -9.27 -24.49 -8.20
N SER A 267 -9.38 -25.45 -9.11
CA SER A 267 -8.28 -25.78 -10.01
C SER A 267 -7.99 -24.60 -10.95
N GLY A 268 -6.72 -24.38 -11.29
CA GLY A 268 -6.31 -23.27 -12.13
C GLY A 268 -6.17 -21.92 -11.42
N VAL A 269 -6.38 -21.87 -10.08
CA VAL A 269 -6.18 -20.68 -9.26
C VAL A 269 -5.14 -20.94 -8.18
N VAL A 270 -4.25 -19.99 -7.97
CA VAL A 270 -3.25 -19.97 -6.91
C VAL A 270 -3.52 -18.78 -6.00
N ILE A 271 -3.48 -19.00 -4.70
CA ILE A 271 -3.53 -17.93 -3.70
C ILE A 271 -2.10 -17.65 -3.25
N GLY A 272 -1.58 -16.46 -3.61
CA GLY A 272 -0.30 -15.99 -3.11
C GLY A 272 -0.50 -15.30 -1.76
N ASP A 273 0.20 -15.77 -0.72
CA ASP A 273 0.29 -15.11 0.58
C ASP A 273 1.73 -14.64 0.80
N PHE A 274 1.90 -13.32 0.91
CA PHE A 274 3.23 -12.70 0.96
C PHE A 274 3.41 -11.92 2.26
N PRO A 275 4.62 -11.90 2.85
CA PRO A 275 4.90 -11.14 4.05
C PRO A 275 4.88 -9.64 3.74
N SER A 276 3.85 -8.94 4.19
CA SER A 276 3.75 -7.49 4.03
C SER A 276 4.41 -6.74 5.19
N LEU A 277 4.60 -5.43 5.05
CA LEU A 277 5.03 -4.54 6.14
C LEU A 277 3.84 -3.84 6.82
N ARG A 278 2.62 -4.26 6.50
CA ARG A 278 1.39 -3.71 7.08
C ARG A 278 1.21 -4.19 8.51
N VAL A 279 1.23 -3.25 9.44
CA VAL A 279 1.01 -3.48 10.87
C VAL A 279 -0.39 -3.03 11.31
N THR A 280 -0.96 -3.72 12.28
CA THR A 280 -2.20 -3.33 12.96
C THR A 280 -1.93 -3.14 14.44
N LEU A 281 -2.38 -2.01 14.98
CA LEU A 281 -2.05 -1.51 16.31
C LEU A 281 -3.31 -1.03 17.03
N LEU A 282 -3.33 -1.14 18.37
CA LEU A 282 -4.19 -0.27 19.16
C LEU A 282 -3.42 0.99 19.57
N TYR A 283 -4.00 2.14 19.30
CA TYR A 283 -3.54 3.44 19.76
C TYR A 283 -4.11 3.72 21.15
N LEU A 284 -3.24 3.98 22.12
CA LEU A 284 -3.62 4.33 23.49
C LEU A 284 -3.30 5.80 23.71
N ASN A 285 -4.27 6.63 24.08
CA ASN A 285 -4.04 8.06 24.25
C ASN A 285 -3.20 8.36 25.50
N THR A 286 -1.91 8.65 25.32
CA THR A 286 -0.99 8.82 26.43
C THR A 286 -1.13 10.17 27.17
N GLN A 287 -1.89 11.12 26.62
CA GLN A 287 -1.99 12.49 27.15
C GLN A 287 -3.32 12.78 27.83
N LYS A 288 -4.39 12.09 27.46
CA LYS A 288 -5.75 12.39 27.95
C LYS A 288 -6.46 11.14 28.45
N GLY A 289 -7.42 11.37 29.35
CA GLY A 289 -8.30 10.32 29.85
C GLY A 289 -7.58 9.23 30.62
N PRO A 290 -8.22 8.07 30.80
CA PRO A 290 -7.66 6.96 31.59
C PRO A 290 -6.34 6.39 31.04
N MET A 291 -6.14 6.48 29.72
CA MET A 291 -4.93 5.96 29.06
C MET A 291 -3.69 6.84 29.26
N SER A 292 -3.81 8.02 29.88
CA SER A 292 -2.62 8.78 30.34
C SER A 292 -1.87 8.06 31.46
N ASN A 293 -2.55 7.18 32.20
CA ASN A 293 -1.92 6.33 33.23
C ASN A 293 -1.25 5.09 32.62
N PRO A 294 0.07 4.88 32.82
CA PRO A 294 0.79 3.75 32.24
C PRO A 294 0.33 2.38 32.77
N ASP A 295 -0.13 2.29 34.04
CA ASP A 295 -0.69 1.05 34.58
C ASP A 295 -2.01 0.67 33.88
N ALA A 296 -2.84 1.67 33.55
CA ALA A 296 -4.06 1.45 32.77
C ALA A 296 -3.74 0.97 31.35
N ARG A 297 -2.73 1.54 30.68
CA ARG A 297 -2.30 1.08 29.36
C ARG A 297 -1.79 -0.37 29.38
N ARG A 298 -0.95 -0.71 30.37
CA ARG A 298 -0.48 -2.11 30.54
C ARG A 298 -1.66 -3.08 30.72
N ALA A 299 -2.60 -2.73 31.57
CA ALA A 299 -3.77 -3.55 31.79
C ALA A 299 -4.61 -3.77 30.55
N VAL A 300 -4.80 -2.74 29.71
CA VAL A 300 -5.48 -2.87 28.41
C VAL A 300 -4.71 -3.80 27.47
N ILE A 301 -3.39 -3.65 27.37
CA ILE A 301 -2.52 -4.50 26.53
C ILE A 301 -2.59 -5.96 26.99
N GLU A 302 -2.50 -6.21 28.29
CA GLU A 302 -2.48 -7.55 28.87
C GLU A 302 -3.86 -8.23 28.91
N SER A 303 -4.95 -7.47 28.76
CA SER A 303 -6.30 -8.03 28.70
C SER A 303 -6.68 -8.61 27.34
N LEU A 304 -5.92 -8.32 26.28
CA LEU A 304 -6.27 -8.67 24.91
C LEU A 304 -5.81 -10.09 24.53
N ASP A 305 -6.70 -10.89 23.94
CA ASP A 305 -6.38 -12.23 23.42
C ASP A 305 -5.74 -12.16 22.02
N TYR A 306 -4.43 -11.96 21.97
CA TYR A 306 -3.65 -11.88 20.73
C TYR A 306 -3.72 -13.17 19.91
N ASN A 307 -3.70 -14.32 20.57
CA ASN A 307 -3.76 -15.61 19.88
C ASN A 307 -5.14 -15.84 19.28
N GLY A 308 -6.21 -15.54 20.00
CA GLY A 308 -7.57 -15.60 19.48
C GLY A 308 -7.80 -14.67 18.29
N ILE A 309 -7.19 -13.49 18.27
CA ILE A 309 -7.22 -12.59 17.11
C ILE A 309 -6.57 -13.26 15.90
N ILE A 310 -5.35 -13.77 16.02
CA ILE A 310 -4.61 -14.33 14.88
C ILE A 310 -5.28 -15.63 14.39
N THR A 311 -5.62 -16.54 15.29
CA THR A 311 -6.14 -17.86 14.89
C THR A 311 -7.63 -17.84 14.60
N GLY A 312 -8.43 -17.14 15.44
CA GLY A 312 -9.89 -17.13 15.36
C GLY A 312 -10.43 -16.09 14.37
N ILE A 313 -9.95 -14.85 14.43
CA ILE A 313 -10.45 -13.78 13.57
C ILE A 313 -9.75 -13.78 12.20
N LEU A 314 -8.43 -13.96 12.18
CA LEU A 314 -7.62 -13.86 10.97
C LEU A 314 -7.29 -15.21 10.31
N GLY A 315 -7.84 -16.32 10.83
CA GLY A 315 -7.65 -17.65 10.26
C GLY A 315 -6.18 -18.11 10.15
N GLY A 316 -5.28 -17.58 10.99
CA GLY A 316 -3.86 -17.86 10.97
C GLY A 316 -3.07 -17.12 9.88
N LYS A 317 -3.69 -16.20 9.13
CA LYS A 317 -3.07 -15.47 8.00
C LYS A 317 -2.34 -14.18 8.40
N ALA A 318 -1.92 -14.09 9.65
CA ALA A 318 -1.14 -12.97 10.15
C ALA A 318 -0.05 -13.46 11.09
N LYS A 319 1.02 -12.69 11.21
CA LYS A 319 2.07 -12.95 12.19
C LYS A 319 1.92 -12.03 13.39
N PRO A 320 2.25 -12.47 14.61
CA PRO A 320 2.36 -11.57 15.75
C PRO A 320 3.32 -10.42 15.43
N LEU A 321 2.99 -9.24 15.91
CA LEU A 321 3.88 -8.08 15.82
C LEU A 321 4.61 -7.93 17.17
N ASN A 322 5.94 -8.04 17.15
CA ASN A 322 6.74 -8.10 18.39
C ASN A 322 7.08 -6.71 18.94
N GLY A 323 6.94 -5.67 18.13
CA GLY A 323 7.29 -4.29 18.50
C GLY A 323 6.97 -3.31 17.36
N PRO A 324 7.47 -2.08 17.45
CA PRO A 324 7.19 -1.04 16.45
C PRO A 324 7.62 -1.40 15.04
N ILE A 325 8.82 -1.97 14.88
CA ILE A 325 9.41 -2.29 13.58
C ILE A 325 9.01 -3.71 13.18
N PRO A 326 8.30 -3.91 12.04
CA PRO A 326 7.84 -5.23 11.62
C PRO A 326 8.97 -6.10 11.06
N GLN A 327 8.75 -7.41 11.06
CA GLN A 327 9.63 -8.37 10.39
C GLN A 327 9.71 -8.07 8.88
N GLY A 328 10.93 -8.05 8.33
CA GLY A 328 11.19 -7.68 6.93
C GLY A 328 11.69 -6.25 6.75
N MET A 329 11.57 -5.41 7.79
CA MET A 329 12.23 -4.11 7.84
C MET A 329 13.56 -4.25 8.59
N TRP A 330 14.61 -3.57 8.11
CA TRP A 330 15.88 -3.54 8.85
C TRP A 330 15.68 -2.86 10.23
N ALA A 331 16.57 -3.12 11.20
CA ALA A 331 16.43 -2.82 12.63
C ALA A 331 15.25 -3.53 13.34
N TYR A 332 14.55 -4.47 12.68
CA TYR A 332 13.70 -5.42 13.40
C TYR A 332 14.52 -6.15 14.47
N ASP A 333 14.00 -6.25 15.68
CA ASP A 333 14.67 -6.93 16.78
C ASP A 333 14.02 -8.31 17.02
N GLU A 334 14.71 -9.36 16.59
CA GLU A 334 14.24 -10.76 16.73
C GLU A 334 14.16 -11.23 18.20
N LYS A 335 14.77 -10.49 19.12
CA LYS A 335 14.77 -10.81 20.56
C LYS A 335 13.52 -10.32 21.29
N LEU A 336 12.72 -9.48 20.62
CA LEU A 336 11.48 -9.00 21.20
C LEU A 336 10.42 -10.11 21.12
N GLU A 337 9.80 -10.39 22.27
CA GLU A 337 8.68 -11.33 22.33
C GLU A 337 7.36 -10.65 21.94
N PRO A 338 6.47 -11.36 21.25
CA PRO A 338 5.13 -10.84 20.96
C PRO A 338 4.33 -10.64 22.25
N MET A 339 3.45 -9.65 22.24
CA MET A 339 2.54 -9.41 23.34
C MET A 339 1.61 -10.62 23.53
N LYS A 340 1.28 -10.92 24.80
CA LYS A 340 0.43 -12.05 25.18
C LYS A 340 -0.62 -11.60 26.20
N GLN A 341 -1.77 -12.25 26.18
CA GLN A 341 -2.76 -12.04 27.22
C GLN A 341 -2.23 -12.55 28.57
N ASP A 342 -2.38 -11.72 29.61
CA ASP A 342 -2.15 -12.06 31.01
C ASP A 342 -3.14 -11.33 31.92
N LEU A 343 -4.30 -11.95 32.12
CA LEU A 343 -5.38 -11.35 32.93
C LEU A 343 -4.99 -11.19 34.40
N ALA A 344 -4.08 -12.01 34.93
CA ALA A 344 -3.61 -11.87 36.31
C ALA A 344 -2.77 -10.61 36.47
N LYS A 345 -1.87 -10.36 35.52
CA LYS A 345 -1.04 -9.16 35.48
C LYS A 345 -1.88 -7.91 35.18
N ALA A 346 -2.81 -7.99 34.22
CA ALA A 346 -3.77 -6.91 33.94
C ALA A 346 -4.56 -6.50 35.19
N LYS A 347 -5.03 -7.46 35.99
CA LYS A 347 -5.71 -7.21 37.26
C LYS A 347 -4.80 -6.53 38.29
N ALA A 348 -3.55 -6.95 38.37
CA ALA A 348 -2.57 -6.35 39.27
C ALA A 348 -2.23 -4.91 38.89
N ASP A 349 -2.12 -4.62 37.59
CA ASP A 349 -1.89 -3.27 37.10
C ASP A 349 -3.13 -2.38 37.26
N LEU A 350 -4.34 -2.86 37.01
CA LEU A 350 -5.58 -2.12 37.30
C LEU A 350 -5.72 -1.73 38.77
N ALA A 351 -5.23 -2.55 39.69
CA ALA A 351 -5.27 -2.26 41.12
C ALA A 351 -4.41 -1.04 41.51
N LYS A 352 -3.44 -0.63 40.69
CA LYS A 352 -2.58 0.55 40.89
C LYS A 352 -3.22 1.83 40.31
N VAL A 353 -4.24 1.70 39.47
CA VAL A 353 -4.87 2.84 38.79
C VAL A 353 -5.78 3.62 39.77
N SER A 354 -5.50 4.91 39.93
CA SER A 354 -6.29 5.83 40.76
C SER A 354 -6.62 7.10 39.97
N PRO A 355 -7.90 7.52 39.90
CA PRO A 355 -9.10 6.81 40.38
C PRO A 355 -9.30 5.47 39.64
N LYS A 356 -10.04 4.55 40.26
CA LYS A 356 -10.31 3.21 39.71
C LYS A 356 -10.88 3.29 38.31
N LEU A 357 -10.27 2.60 37.35
CA LEU A 357 -10.74 2.50 35.99
C LEU A 357 -12.02 1.64 35.93
N SER A 358 -13.12 2.21 35.43
CA SER A 358 -14.41 1.50 35.31
C SER A 358 -14.97 1.55 33.89
N ASN A 359 -14.62 2.56 33.10
CA ASN A 359 -15.12 2.74 31.74
C ASN A 359 -14.01 3.18 30.79
N LEU A 360 -14.06 2.66 29.57
CA LEU A 360 -13.22 3.04 28.44
C LEU A 360 -14.06 3.09 27.16
N SER A 361 -13.59 3.82 26.16
CA SER A 361 -14.12 3.79 24.80
C SER A 361 -13.12 3.14 23.82
N PHE A 362 -13.64 2.37 22.88
CA PHE A 362 -12.90 1.79 21.77
C PHE A 362 -13.44 2.30 20.45
N MET A 363 -12.63 3.09 19.76
CA MET A 363 -12.99 3.75 18.50
C MET A 363 -12.47 2.94 17.31
N TYR A 364 -13.37 2.64 16.36
CA TYR A 364 -13.05 1.91 15.13
C TYR A 364 -13.93 2.36 13.96
N SER A 365 -13.56 1.99 12.73
CA SER A 365 -14.36 2.26 11.54
C SER A 365 -14.63 0.96 10.75
N ASP A 366 -15.43 1.08 9.71
CA ASP A 366 -15.77 0.00 8.77
C ASP A 366 -14.70 -0.25 7.70
N LYS A 367 -13.56 0.45 7.78
CA LYS A 367 -12.44 0.30 6.82
C LYS A 367 -11.88 -1.14 6.78
N ASP A 368 -11.83 -1.82 7.92
CA ASP A 368 -11.43 -3.23 8.01
C ASP A 368 -12.49 -4.00 8.81
N PRO A 369 -13.13 -5.03 8.23
CA PRO A 369 -14.19 -5.81 8.90
C PRO A 369 -13.72 -6.55 10.15
N ASN A 370 -12.41 -6.73 10.33
CA ASN A 370 -11.86 -7.41 11.50
C ASN A 370 -11.77 -6.50 12.74
N TRP A 371 -11.89 -5.18 12.59
CA TRP A 371 -11.69 -4.25 13.71
C TRP A 371 -12.79 -4.36 14.78
N GLU A 372 -14.04 -4.58 14.38
CA GLU A 372 -15.14 -4.80 15.33
C GLU A 372 -14.96 -6.09 16.14
N PRO A 373 -14.72 -7.27 15.52
CA PRO A 373 -14.39 -8.50 16.25
C PRO A 373 -13.20 -8.36 17.21
N ILE A 374 -12.14 -7.66 16.79
CA ILE A 374 -10.99 -7.38 17.67
C ILE A 374 -11.40 -6.55 18.88
N GLY A 375 -12.21 -5.52 18.68
CA GLY A 375 -12.76 -4.71 19.77
C GLY A 375 -13.62 -5.53 20.74
N LEU A 376 -14.42 -6.46 20.24
CA LEU A 376 -15.21 -7.39 21.08
C LEU A 376 -14.30 -8.32 21.91
N THR A 377 -13.16 -8.76 21.36
CA THR A 377 -12.17 -9.53 22.09
C THR A 377 -11.58 -8.73 23.25
N LEU A 378 -11.22 -7.46 23.01
CA LEU A 378 -10.77 -6.54 24.05
C LEU A 378 -11.87 -6.29 25.11
N GLN A 379 -13.11 -6.10 24.68
CA GLN A 379 -14.26 -5.91 25.56
C GLN A 379 -14.43 -7.08 26.53
N ALA A 380 -14.36 -8.31 26.02
CA ALA A 380 -14.47 -9.52 26.83
C ALA A 380 -13.34 -9.61 27.89
N GLY A 381 -12.09 -9.34 27.49
CA GLY A 381 -10.95 -9.31 28.41
C GLY A 381 -11.13 -8.28 29.53
N LEU A 382 -11.46 -7.05 29.18
CA LEU A 382 -11.69 -5.96 30.14
C LEU A 382 -12.91 -6.19 31.04
N GLN A 383 -14.00 -6.74 30.51
CA GLN A 383 -15.19 -7.06 31.29
C GLN A 383 -14.90 -8.09 32.40
N SER A 384 -14.05 -9.08 32.12
CA SER A 384 -13.60 -10.05 33.12
C SER A 384 -12.84 -9.41 34.29
N LEU A 385 -12.30 -8.21 34.08
CA LEU A 385 -11.57 -7.39 35.05
C LEU A 385 -12.43 -6.29 35.70
N GLY A 386 -13.74 -6.22 35.33
CA GLY A 386 -14.67 -5.24 35.86
C GLY A 386 -14.56 -3.85 35.19
N VAL A 387 -13.98 -3.75 34.01
CA VAL A 387 -13.92 -2.53 33.20
C VAL A 387 -14.90 -2.64 32.04
N ASN A 388 -15.78 -1.65 31.90
CA ASN A 388 -16.73 -1.58 30.79
C ASN A 388 -16.07 -0.90 29.58
N LEU A 389 -16.09 -1.54 28.40
CA LEU A 389 -15.60 -0.96 27.14
C LEU A 389 -16.78 -0.59 26.24
N LYS A 390 -16.95 0.70 25.96
CA LYS A 390 -17.94 1.18 25.01
C LYS A 390 -17.36 1.10 23.59
N MET A 391 -18.03 0.33 22.73
CA MET A 391 -17.69 0.23 21.31
C MET A 391 -18.22 1.45 20.55
N GLU A 392 -17.35 2.17 19.81
CA GLU A 392 -17.70 3.37 19.04
C GLU A 392 -17.34 3.18 17.56
N LYS A 393 -18.32 2.73 16.76
CA LYS A 393 -18.18 2.62 15.30
C LYS A 393 -18.40 3.96 14.64
N LEU A 394 -17.45 4.40 13.82
CA LEU A 394 -17.48 5.69 13.14
C LEU A 394 -17.23 5.53 11.63
N ALA A 395 -17.70 6.49 10.83
CA ALA A 395 -17.20 6.65 9.47
C ALA A 395 -15.69 6.94 9.51
N ASN A 396 -14.93 6.40 8.56
CA ASN A 396 -13.46 6.53 8.57
C ASN A 396 -12.97 7.99 8.63
N ALA A 397 -13.65 8.92 7.94
CA ALA A 397 -13.29 10.35 7.99
C ALA A 397 -13.45 10.95 9.41
N SER A 398 -14.57 10.65 10.10
CA SER A 398 -14.83 11.09 11.46
C SER A 398 -13.85 10.48 12.46
N MET A 399 -13.52 9.21 12.30
CA MET A 399 -12.49 8.56 13.10
C MET A 399 -11.13 9.24 12.96
N ARG A 400 -10.72 9.54 11.72
CA ARG A 400 -9.46 10.23 11.42
C ARG A 400 -9.42 11.64 12.04
N GLU A 401 -10.51 12.38 11.98
CA GLU A 401 -10.62 13.69 12.62
C GLU A 401 -10.41 13.60 14.14
N ARG A 402 -11.10 12.67 14.81
CA ARG A 402 -10.96 12.46 16.26
C ARG A 402 -9.55 11.99 16.65
N LEU A 403 -8.95 11.08 15.86
CA LEU A 403 -7.55 10.68 16.04
C LEU A 403 -6.60 11.88 15.97
N GLY A 404 -6.80 12.77 14.99
CA GLY A 404 -5.99 14.00 14.84
C GLY A 404 -6.07 14.93 16.03
N LYS A 405 -7.24 15.00 16.68
CA LYS A 405 -7.49 15.84 17.88
C LYS A 405 -7.09 15.15 19.20
N GLY A 406 -6.73 13.88 19.17
CA GLY A 406 -6.53 13.08 20.38
C GLY A 406 -7.82 12.92 21.20
N ASP A 407 -8.97 12.80 20.54
CA ASP A 407 -10.28 12.64 21.17
C ASP A 407 -10.70 11.16 21.16
N PHE A 408 -10.02 10.34 21.95
CA PHE A 408 -10.28 8.91 22.12
C PHE A 408 -9.53 8.38 23.36
N ASP A 409 -9.98 7.24 23.90
CA ASP A 409 -9.21 6.47 24.88
C ASP A 409 -8.36 5.40 24.19
N VAL A 410 -9.03 4.49 23.49
CA VAL A 410 -8.42 3.40 22.69
C VAL A 410 -8.96 3.48 21.27
N ALA A 411 -8.09 3.35 20.27
CA ALA A 411 -8.50 3.26 18.88
C ALA A 411 -7.70 2.18 18.15
N ILE A 412 -8.23 1.62 17.07
CA ILE A 412 -7.52 0.65 16.23
C ILE A 412 -7.14 1.28 14.90
N GLY A 413 -6.01 0.86 14.34
CA GLY A 413 -5.63 1.27 13.01
C GLY A 413 -4.53 0.42 12.40
N SER A 414 -4.38 0.53 11.08
CA SER A 414 -3.32 -0.12 10.33
C SER A 414 -2.41 0.91 9.67
N TRP A 415 -1.19 0.49 9.38
CA TRP A 415 -0.17 1.31 8.74
C TRP A 415 0.71 0.47 7.81
N SER A 416 1.07 1.02 6.67
CA SER A 416 2.14 0.52 5.78
C SER A 416 3.14 1.65 5.57
N PRO A 417 4.45 1.38 5.50
CA PRO A 417 5.45 2.43 5.32
C PRO A 417 5.41 3.00 3.89
N ASP A 418 5.64 4.29 3.75
CA ASP A 418 5.68 4.96 2.44
C ASP A 418 7.02 4.73 1.73
N PHE A 419 8.11 4.55 2.51
CA PHE A 419 9.44 4.20 2.01
C PHE A 419 10.16 3.26 2.97
N ALA A 420 11.18 2.56 2.48
CA ALA A 420 11.84 1.45 3.18
C ALA A 420 12.85 1.93 4.23
N ASP A 421 12.35 2.54 5.30
CA ASP A 421 13.18 2.95 6.44
C ASP A 421 12.40 2.81 7.75
N PRO A 422 13.01 2.32 8.84
CA PRO A 422 12.40 2.30 10.18
C PRO A 422 11.93 3.65 10.68
N TYR A 423 12.38 4.75 10.07
CA TYR A 423 11.85 6.09 10.29
C TYR A 423 10.32 6.11 10.24
N MET A 424 9.72 5.37 9.31
CA MET A 424 8.27 5.28 9.11
C MET A 424 7.54 4.57 10.27
N PHE A 425 8.25 3.84 11.10
CA PHE A 425 7.70 3.14 12.27
C PHE A 425 8.13 3.80 13.58
N MET A 426 9.31 4.42 13.63
CA MET A 426 9.85 4.99 14.85
C MET A 426 9.63 6.50 14.92
N ASN A 427 10.17 7.28 13.97
CA ASN A 427 10.01 8.73 14.00
C ASN A 427 8.55 9.11 13.75
N PHE A 428 7.90 8.48 12.78
CA PHE A 428 6.51 8.77 12.43
C PHE A 428 5.56 8.56 13.62
N PHE A 429 5.69 7.44 14.37
CA PHE A 429 4.76 7.11 15.46
C PHE A 429 5.15 7.66 16.82
N PHE A 430 6.42 8.05 17.05
CA PHE A 430 6.89 8.40 18.40
C PHE A 430 7.51 9.80 18.53
N ASP A 431 7.84 10.50 17.43
CA ASP A 431 8.33 11.87 17.51
C ASP A 431 7.23 12.79 18.07
N SER A 432 7.50 13.45 19.19
CA SER A 432 6.55 14.32 19.86
C SER A 432 6.12 15.55 19.01
N ARG A 433 6.89 15.90 17.97
CA ARG A 433 6.54 16.97 17.02
C ARG A 433 5.47 16.55 16.03
N LEU A 434 5.23 15.24 15.85
CA LEU A 434 4.29 14.67 14.90
C LEU A 434 2.98 14.20 15.54
N LYS A 435 2.64 14.74 16.73
CA LYS A 435 1.38 14.38 17.43
C LYS A 435 0.16 14.60 16.55
N GLY A 436 -0.74 13.63 16.56
CA GLY A 436 -2.00 13.64 15.83
C GLY A 436 -2.00 12.77 14.59
N LEU A 437 -2.85 13.11 13.62
CA LEU A 437 -3.07 12.28 12.44
C LEU A 437 -1.85 12.20 11.52
N ALA A 438 -0.97 13.20 11.57
CA ALA A 438 0.24 13.24 10.76
C ALA A 438 1.21 12.08 11.10
N GLY A 439 1.18 11.55 12.33
CA GLY A 439 2.09 10.47 12.72
C GLY A 439 1.80 9.89 14.09
N ASN A 440 2.27 10.55 15.14
CA ASN A 440 2.18 10.11 16.54
C ASN A 440 0.72 10.16 17.07
N ARG A 441 -0.05 9.16 16.70
CA ARG A 441 -1.49 9.09 16.98
C ARG A 441 -1.82 8.83 18.45
N SER A 442 -0.90 8.23 19.21
CA SER A 442 -1.04 8.05 20.66
C SER A 442 -0.72 9.30 21.48
N MET A 443 -0.38 10.42 20.84
CA MET A 443 0.00 11.69 21.48
C MET A 443 1.20 11.56 22.42
N TYR A 444 2.04 10.55 22.21
CA TYR A 444 3.17 10.20 23.06
C TYR A 444 4.24 11.30 23.12
N GLU A 445 4.88 11.40 24.26
CA GLU A 445 5.99 12.33 24.48
C GLU A 445 6.98 11.73 25.46
N ASN A 446 8.22 11.56 24.99
CA ASN A 446 9.34 11.14 25.83
C ASN A 446 10.64 11.72 25.25
N PRO A 447 11.29 12.69 25.94
CA PRO A 447 12.51 13.34 25.43
C PRO A 447 13.66 12.38 25.14
N ALA A 448 13.76 11.26 25.88
CA ALA A 448 14.80 10.26 25.62
C ALA A 448 14.56 9.52 24.29
N VAL A 449 13.29 9.18 23.98
CA VAL A 449 12.91 8.57 22.70
C VAL A 449 13.09 9.57 21.57
N ASP A 450 12.60 10.81 21.74
CA ASP A 450 12.78 11.89 20.76
C ASP A 450 14.24 12.08 20.36
N LYS A 451 15.14 12.08 21.36
CA LYS A 451 16.58 12.20 21.11
C LYS A 451 17.10 11.04 20.24
N LEU A 452 16.79 9.79 20.62
CA LEU A 452 17.30 8.60 19.93
C LEU A 452 16.80 8.53 18.47
N ILE A 453 15.49 8.73 18.24
CA ILE A 453 14.92 8.61 16.89
C ILE A 453 15.34 9.78 15.98
N ARG A 454 15.49 11.00 16.52
CA ARG A 454 15.97 12.15 15.76
C ARG A 454 17.47 12.02 15.43
N GLU A 455 18.29 11.51 16.35
CA GLU A 455 19.70 11.19 16.11
C GLU A 455 19.82 10.11 15.03
N SER A 456 18.99 9.05 15.07
CA SER A 456 18.95 8.03 14.01
C SER A 456 18.58 8.61 12.64
N ALA A 457 17.66 9.57 12.58
CA ALA A 457 17.25 10.18 11.32
C ALA A 457 18.36 11.01 10.65
N THR A 458 19.36 11.47 11.41
CA THR A 458 20.48 12.30 10.91
C THR A 458 21.81 11.54 10.82
N THR A 459 21.87 10.31 11.33
CA THR A 459 23.08 9.47 11.32
C THR A 459 23.16 8.66 10.02
N LEU A 460 24.29 8.74 9.30
CA LEU A 460 24.50 7.97 8.07
C LEU A 460 24.98 6.54 8.30
N ASP A 461 25.63 6.27 9.43
CA ASP A 461 26.11 4.93 9.79
C ASP A 461 24.94 4.00 10.14
N MET A 462 24.73 2.97 9.33
CA MET A 462 23.62 2.02 9.47
C MET A 462 23.68 1.22 10.77
N GLY A 463 24.89 0.83 11.23
CA GLY A 463 25.05 0.09 12.48
C GLY A 463 24.60 0.94 13.67
N LYS A 464 25.02 2.20 13.69
CA LYS A 464 24.61 3.16 14.71
C LYS A 464 23.11 3.44 14.68
N ARG A 465 22.50 3.54 13.50
CA ARG A 465 21.04 3.71 13.36
C ARG A 465 20.27 2.52 13.97
N VAL A 466 20.73 1.28 13.69
CA VAL A 466 20.14 0.07 14.28
C VAL A 466 20.18 0.13 15.80
N GLU A 467 21.34 0.47 16.40
CA GLU A 467 21.49 0.59 17.86
C GLU A 467 20.51 1.62 18.44
N LEU A 468 20.41 2.81 17.83
CA LEU A 468 19.54 3.89 18.29
C LEU A 468 18.06 3.48 18.24
N TYR A 469 17.64 2.85 17.14
CA TYR A 469 16.26 2.35 17.02
C TYR A 469 15.96 1.22 18.00
N GLN A 470 16.89 0.30 18.24
CA GLN A 470 16.68 -0.77 19.21
C GLN A 470 16.60 -0.24 20.65
N GLN A 471 17.37 0.80 20.98
CA GLN A 471 17.26 1.48 22.28
C GLN A 471 15.89 2.17 22.43
N ALA A 472 15.45 2.89 21.40
CA ALA A 472 14.15 3.56 21.40
C ALA A 472 12.99 2.55 21.49
N GLN A 473 13.06 1.42 20.78
CA GLN A 473 12.05 0.35 20.87
C GLN A 473 11.87 -0.16 22.30
N LYS A 474 12.95 -0.39 23.03
CA LYS A 474 12.89 -0.85 24.45
C LYS A 474 12.13 0.14 25.33
N ILE A 475 12.35 1.44 25.14
CA ILE A 475 11.70 2.48 25.95
C ILE A 475 10.19 2.53 25.62
N VAL A 476 9.81 2.57 24.33
CA VAL A 476 8.40 2.70 23.95
C VAL A 476 7.57 1.46 24.31
N LEU A 477 8.20 0.28 24.32
CA LEU A 477 7.57 -0.95 24.81
C LEU A 477 7.35 -0.89 26.33
N ALA A 478 8.32 -0.44 27.10
CA ALA A 478 8.20 -0.26 28.55
C ALA A 478 7.13 0.79 28.89
N ASP A 479 7.02 1.86 28.12
CA ASP A 479 6.01 2.93 28.27
C ASP A 479 4.61 2.49 27.84
N SER A 480 4.47 1.32 27.20
CA SER A 480 3.17 0.75 26.78
C SER A 480 2.35 1.70 25.94
N VAL A 481 2.97 2.28 24.90
CA VAL A 481 2.36 3.33 24.05
C VAL A 481 1.31 2.74 23.11
N TYR A 482 1.55 1.55 22.57
CA TYR A 482 0.70 0.83 21.63
C TYR A 482 0.52 -0.63 22.06
N ALA A 483 -0.64 -1.24 21.73
CA ALA A 483 -0.71 -2.69 21.63
C ALA A 483 -0.33 -3.10 20.21
N TYR A 484 0.72 -3.90 20.06
CA TYR A 484 1.21 -4.42 18.79
C TYR A 484 0.46 -5.72 18.49
N LEU A 485 -0.49 -5.67 17.53
CA LEU A 485 -1.38 -6.81 17.29
C LEU A 485 -0.78 -7.82 16.34
N TYR A 486 -0.67 -7.43 15.08
CA TYR A 486 -0.20 -8.33 14.04
C TYR A 486 0.34 -7.60 12.82
N GLN A 487 1.12 -8.34 12.05
CA GLN A 487 1.57 -8.02 10.71
C GLN A 487 0.77 -8.89 9.74
N LYS A 488 -0.07 -8.23 8.91
CA LYS A 488 -0.98 -8.93 8.00
C LYS A 488 -0.20 -9.41 6.76
N ALA A 489 -0.50 -10.61 6.26
CA ALA A 489 -0.03 -11.02 4.95
C ALA A 489 -0.75 -10.24 3.84
N TYR A 490 -0.07 -9.99 2.72
CA TYR A 490 -0.70 -9.54 1.49
C TYR A 490 -1.13 -10.76 0.69
N THR A 491 -2.42 -10.90 0.48
CA THR A 491 -3.01 -12.06 -0.22
C THR A 491 -3.50 -11.64 -1.59
N VAL A 492 -3.04 -12.34 -2.63
CA VAL A 492 -3.44 -12.08 -4.02
C VAL A 492 -3.79 -13.38 -4.74
N PRO A 493 -5.06 -13.59 -5.12
CA PRO A 493 -5.46 -14.68 -5.98
C PRO A 493 -5.09 -14.41 -7.43
N MET A 494 -4.54 -15.43 -8.08
CA MET A 494 -4.15 -15.34 -9.49
C MET A 494 -4.37 -16.66 -10.23
N SER A 495 -4.49 -16.58 -11.54
CA SER A 495 -4.46 -17.76 -12.42
C SER A 495 -3.14 -18.50 -12.25
N ASP A 496 -3.15 -19.84 -12.29
CA ASP A 496 -1.94 -20.67 -12.28
C ASP A 496 -1.07 -20.51 -13.54
N LYS A 497 -1.61 -19.85 -14.59
CA LYS A 497 -0.88 -19.46 -15.80
C LYS A 497 0.05 -18.26 -15.56
N VAL A 498 -0.25 -17.41 -14.59
CA VAL A 498 0.60 -16.27 -14.24
C VAL A 498 1.91 -16.76 -13.64
N LYS A 499 3.02 -16.38 -14.28
CA LYS A 499 4.39 -16.69 -13.84
C LYS A 499 5.18 -15.40 -13.67
N GLY A 500 6.29 -15.45 -12.94
CA GLY A 500 7.16 -14.28 -12.78
C GLY A 500 6.55 -13.17 -11.93
N TYR A 501 5.43 -13.42 -11.21
CA TYR A 501 4.93 -12.48 -10.23
C TYR A 501 5.94 -12.35 -9.08
N VAL A 502 6.35 -11.11 -8.82
CA VAL A 502 7.28 -10.76 -7.72
C VAL A 502 6.57 -9.82 -6.78
N PHE A 503 6.33 -10.26 -5.57
CA PHE A 503 5.85 -9.39 -4.51
C PHE A 503 7.00 -8.55 -3.94
N ASN A 504 6.75 -7.25 -3.79
CA ASN A 504 7.65 -6.38 -3.04
C ASN A 504 6.89 -5.79 -1.82
N PRO A 505 7.40 -5.95 -0.59
CA PRO A 505 6.70 -5.49 0.62
C PRO A 505 6.50 -3.96 0.69
N MET A 506 7.25 -3.20 -0.12
CA MET A 506 7.08 -1.75 -0.26
C MET A 506 6.09 -1.35 -1.35
N LEU A 507 5.69 -2.29 -2.20
CA LEU A 507 4.87 -2.07 -3.37
C LEU A 507 3.63 -2.98 -3.34
N GLU A 508 2.92 -3.02 -2.22
CA GLU A 508 1.62 -3.68 -2.15
C GLU A 508 0.68 -3.07 -3.19
N GLN A 509 -0.14 -3.91 -3.83
CA GLN A 509 -1.05 -3.53 -4.93
C GLN A 509 -0.35 -3.06 -6.22
N VAL A 510 0.97 -2.99 -6.25
CA VAL A 510 1.74 -2.73 -7.47
C VAL A 510 2.21 -4.06 -8.03
N PHE A 511 1.71 -4.41 -9.21
CA PHE A 511 2.14 -5.63 -9.89
C PHE A 511 3.42 -5.34 -10.68
N ASN A 512 4.41 -6.21 -10.52
CA ASN A 512 5.64 -6.12 -11.31
C ASN A 512 5.38 -6.67 -12.72
N VAL A 513 4.55 -5.95 -13.48
CA VAL A 513 4.07 -6.34 -14.82
C VAL A 513 5.21 -6.51 -15.84
N GLY A 514 6.37 -5.92 -15.58
CA GLY A 514 7.55 -6.07 -16.43
C GLY A 514 8.17 -7.46 -16.40
N THR A 515 7.92 -8.27 -15.36
CA THR A 515 8.46 -9.64 -15.21
C THR A 515 7.40 -10.71 -15.34
N ILE A 516 6.12 -10.36 -15.36
CA ILE A 516 5.02 -11.32 -15.47
C ILE A 516 4.97 -11.88 -16.89
N THR A 517 4.73 -13.21 -16.95
CA THR A 517 4.42 -13.97 -18.18
C THR A 517 3.18 -14.81 -17.95
N LYS A 518 2.54 -15.26 -19.02
CA LYS A 518 1.41 -16.20 -18.93
C LYS A 518 1.33 -17.13 -20.16
#